data_79a6f490916b4ac0980a68219e26872b
#
_entry.id   79a6f490916b4ac0980a68219e26872b
#
_cell.length_a   1.000
_cell.length_b   1.000
_cell.length_c   1.000
_cell.angle_alpha   90.00
_cell.angle_beta   90.00
_cell.angle_gamma   90.00
#
_symmetry.space_group_name_H-M   'P 1'
#
loop_
_entity.id
_entity.type
_entity.pdbx_description
1 polymer ?
#
loop_
_entity_poly.entity_id
_entity_poly.type
_entity_poly.pdbx_seq_one_letter_code
_entity_poly.pdbx_strand_id
1 'polypeptide(L)'
;MVSAGTYINRLLKEYPKAEIIPVDSEHSALFQSLQGFKKENVKKLIITASGGTFRGKTLEFLENVTVEEALKHPNWSMGKKITIDSSTLVNKGLEVIEQRDRKSVV
;
A
#
# COMPACT_ATOMS: atom_id res chain seq x y z
N MET A 1 -7.69 3.03 5.75
CA MET A 1 -8.68 3.64 4.81
C MET A 1 -9.60 2.61 4.17
N VAL A 2 -9.13 1.42 3.79
CA VAL A 2 -9.95 0.41 3.08
C VAL A 2 -11.27 0.08 3.79
N SER A 3 -11.26 -0.12 5.10
CA SER A 3 -12.46 -0.50 5.86
C SER A 3 -13.36 0.68 6.28
N ALA A 4 -12.85 1.90 6.33
CA ALA A 4 -13.55 3.05 6.90
C ALA A 4 -13.44 4.33 6.04
N GLY A 5 -13.00 4.23 4.80
CA GLY A 5 -12.72 5.37 3.93
C GLY A 5 -13.89 6.33 3.78
N THR A 6 -15.09 5.81 3.53
CA THR A 6 -16.31 6.62 3.39
C THR A 6 -16.62 7.42 4.67
N TYR A 7 -16.47 6.77 5.83
CA TYR A 7 -16.71 7.43 7.12
C TYR A 7 -15.68 8.52 7.39
N ILE A 8 -14.40 8.23 7.18
CA ILE A 8 -13.30 9.19 7.35
C ILE A 8 -13.47 10.39 6.40
N ASN A 9 -13.81 10.15 5.14
CA ASN A 9 -14.05 11.22 4.17
C ASN A 9 -15.25 12.11 4.56
N ARG A 10 -16.25 11.56 5.25
CA ARG A 10 -17.35 12.37 5.82
C ARG A 10 -16.82 13.23 6.96
N LEU A 11 -16.05 12.67 7.89
CA LEU A 11 -15.47 13.43 9.01
C LEU A 11 -14.57 14.58 8.54
N LEU A 12 -13.79 14.38 7.50
CA LEU A 12 -12.95 15.45 6.93
C LEU A 12 -13.75 16.64 6.39
N LYS A 13 -14.99 16.40 5.92
CA LYS A 13 -15.89 17.49 5.52
C LYS A 13 -16.44 18.24 6.73
N GLU A 14 -16.72 17.54 7.83
CA GLU A 14 -17.19 18.13 9.08
C GLU A 14 -16.06 18.88 9.83
N TYR A 15 -14.82 18.40 9.67
CA TYR A 15 -13.64 18.95 10.35
C TYR A 15 -12.57 19.41 9.33
N PRO A 16 -12.77 20.53 8.63
CA PRO A 16 -11.90 20.94 7.52
C PRO A 16 -10.47 21.31 7.92
N LYS A 17 -10.19 21.44 9.22
CA LYS A 17 -8.84 21.64 9.74
C LYS A 17 -8.12 20.33 10.10
N ALA A 18 -8.81 19.19 10.04
CA ALA A 18 -8.21 17.89 10.30
C ALA A 18 -7.43 17.42 9.08
N GLU A 19 -6.29 16.79 9.33
CA GLU A 19 -5.43 16.22 8.29
C GLU A 19 -5.26 14.72 8.53
N ILE A 20 -5.10 13.96 7.45
CA ILE A 20 -4.73 12.56 7.51
C ILE A 20 -3.25 12.44 7.15
N ILE A 21 -2.45 12.03 8.12
CA ILE A 21 -1.03 11.76 7.92
C ILE A 21 -0.86 10.26 7.68
N PRO A 22 -0.27 9.84 6.55
CA PRO A 22 -0.07 8.44 6.26
C PRO A 22 1.02 7.85 7.16
N VAL A 23 0.77 6.65 7.68
CA VAL A 23 1.72 5.87 8.49
C VAL A 23 2.23 4.64 7.72
N ASP A 24 1.43 4.11 6.80
CA ASP A 24 1.88 3.09 5.86
C ASP A 24 3.15 3.54 5.13
N SER A 25 4.17 2.67 5.03
CA SER A 25 5.52 3.05 4.61
C SER A 25 5.56 3.63 3.19
N GLU A 26 4.83 3.06 2.26
CA GLU A 26 4.76 3.51 0.88
C GLU A 26 4.04 4.85 0.74
N HIS A 27 2.91 4.99 1.41
CA HIS A 27 2.14 6.24 1.43
C HIS A 27 2.90 7.36 2.16
N SER A 28 3.57 7.03 3.26
CA SER A 28 4.43 7.97 3.99
C SER A 28 5.60 8.44 3.13
N ALA A 29 6.24 7.54 2.39
CA ALA A 29 7.33 7.89 1.47
C ALA A 29 6.85 8.82 0.35
N LEU A 30 5.70 8.55 -0.26
CA LEU A 30 5.10 9.44 -1.25
C LEU A 30 4.75 10.80 -0.64
N PHE A 31 4.12 10.82 0.52
CA PHE A 31 3.76 12.05 1.24
C PHE A 31 4.99 12.91 1.51
N GLN A 32 6.07 12.31 2.05
CA GLN A 32 7.31 13.03 2.34
C GLN A 32 8.00 13.54 1.06
N SER A 33 8.02 12.72 0.02
CA SER A 33 8.64 13.08 -1.27
C SER A 33 7.92 14.24 -1.97
N LEU A 34 6.63 14.43 -1.70
CA LEU A 34 5.82 15.49 -2.30
C LEU A 34 5.86 16.80 -1.51
N GLN A 35 6.46 16.83 -0.32
CA GLN A 35 6.54 18.03 0.49
C GLN A 35 7.31 19.13 -0.26
N GLY A 36 6.70 20.31 -0.35
CA GLY A 36 7.30 21.46 -1.03
C GLY A 36 7.17 21.49 -2.56
N PHE A 37 6.60 20.45 -3.16
CA PHE A 37 6.33 20.44 -4.61
C PHE A 37 4.87 20.82 -4.92
N LYS A 38 4.69 21.52 -6.04
CA LYS A 38 3.35 21.80 -6.57
C LYS A 38 2.84 20.59 -7.36
N LYS A 39 1.55 20.30 -7.27
CA LYS A 39 0.90 19.17 -7.98
C LYS A 39 1.18 19.19 -9.49
N GLU A 40 1.20 20.36 -10.09
CA GLU A 40 1.44 20.53 -11.53
C GLU A 40 2.82 20.03 -11.97
N ASN A 41 3.77 19.97 -11.05
CA ASN A 41 5.12 19.50 -11.31
C ASN A 41 5.27 17.98 -11.17
N VAL A 42 4.25 17.29 -10.68
CA VAL A 42 4.28 15.84 -10.47
C VAL A 42 3.82 15.13 -11.75
N LYS A 43 4.74 14.52 -12.44
CA LYS A 43 4.44 13.76 -13.67
C LYS A 43 3.88 12.37 -13.38
N LYS A 44 4.40 11.70 -12.35
CA LYS A 44 4.07 10.31 -12.04
C LYS A 44 4.41 9.98 -10.59
N LEU A 45 3.58 9.17 -9.95
CA LEU A 45 3.88 8.52 -8.67
C LEU A 45 4.23 7.05 -8.92
N ILE A 46 5.26 6.56 -8.24
CA ILE A 46 5.71 5.18 -8.33
C ILE A 46 5.71 4.58 -6.94
N ILE A 47 4.82 3.61 -6.72
CA ILE A 47 4.79 2.83 -5.49
C ILE A 47 5.68 1.61 -5.67
N THR A 48 6.64 1.44 -4.78
CA THR A 48 7.54 0.30 -4.77
C THR A 48 6.91 -0.89 -4.04
N ALA A 49 7.42 -2.09 -4.30
CA ALA A 49 7.01 -3.32 -3.64
C ALA A 49 8.21 -4.24 -3.43
N SER A 50 8.20 -5.01 -2.33
CA SER A 50 9.18 -6.09 -2.12
C SER A 50 9.06 -7.18 -3.18
N GLY A 51 7.88 -7.34 -3.75
CA GLY A 51 7.51 -8.43 -4.65
C GLY A 51 7.00 -9.67 -3.92
N GLY A 52 7.05 -9.68 -2.59
CA GLY A 52 6.54 -10.76 -1.75
C GLY A 52 7.33 -12.06 -1.86
N THR A 53 6.78 -13.10 -1.26
CA THR A 53 7.40 -14.44 -1.15
C THR A 53 7.64 -15.10 -2.51
N PHE A 54 6.81 -14.79 -3.50
CA PHE A 54 6.82 -15.47 -4.79
C PHE A 54 7.62 -14.75 -5.89
N ARG A 55 8.28 -13.65 -5.54
CA ARG A 55 9.12 -12.93 -6.49
C ARG A 55 10.19 -13.84 -7.10
N GLY A 56 10.20 -13.95 -8.44
CA GLY A 56 11.16 -14.76 -9.18
C GLY A 56 10.89 -16.27 -9.15
N LYS A 57 9.76 -16.71 -8.60
CA LYS A 57 9.34 -18.12 -8.64
C LYS A 57 8.66 -18.46 -9.96
N THR A 58 8.82 -19.72 -10.38
CA THR A 58 8.17 -20.24 -11.59
C THR A 58 6.72 -20.62 -11.33
N LEU A 59 5.93 -20.75 -12.40
CA LEU A 59 4.53 -21.21 -12.30
C LEU A 59 4.46 -22.63 -11.69
N GLU A 60 5.34 -23.52 -12.10
CA GLU A 60 5.46 -24.88 -11.57
C GLU A 60 5.69 -24.89 -10.04
N PHE A 61 6.53 -23.99 -9.53
CA PHE A 61 6.70 -23.83 -8.09
C PHE A 61 5.39 -23.39 -7.41
N LEU A 62 4.65 -22.46 -8.03
CA LEU A 62 3.40 -21.92 -7.46
C LEU A 62 2.27 -22.95 -7.40
N GLU A 63 2.24 -23.92 -8.34
CA GLU A 63 1.25 -24.99 -8.35
C GLU A 63 1.39 -25.94 -7.16
N ASN A 64 2.59 -26.04 -6.57
CA ASN A 64 2.90 -26.96 -5.48
C ASN A 64 3.26 -26.26 -4.17
N VAL A 65 3.09 -24.94 -4.07
CA VAL A 65 3.50 -24.17 -2.89
C VAL A 65 2.70 -24.53 -1.65
N THR A 66 3.39 -24.70 -0.53
CA THR A 66 2.78 -24.95 0.77
C THR A 66 2.44 -23.64 1.50
N VAL A 67 1.59 -23.74 2.53
CA VAL A 67 1.24 -22.60 3.40
C VAL A 67 2.49 -22.05 4.11
N GLU A 68 3.35 -22.94 4.58
CA GLU A 68 4.60 -22.58 5.25
C GLU A 68 5.53 -21.79 4.34
N GLU A 69 5.64 -22.19 3.07
CA GLU A 69 6.43 -21.48 2.07
C GLU A 69 5.83 -20.12 1.73
N ALA A 70 4.51 -20.04 1.60
CA ALA A 70 3.80 -18.79 1.32
C ALA A 70 3.96 -17.76 2.46
N LEU A 71 4.10 -18.21 3.70
CA LEU A 71 4.28 -17.37 4.88
C LEU A 71 5.73 -16.89 5.10
N LYS A 72 6.69 -17.34 4.32
CA LYS A 72 8.10 -16.93 4.42
C LYS A 72 8.38 -15.68 3.58
N HIS A 73 8.08 -14.50 4.14
CA HIS A 73 8.43 -13.25 3.46
C HIS A 73 9.97 -13.08 3.40
N PRO A 74 10.55 -12.67 2.22
CA PRO A 74 12.00 -12.64 2.04
C PRO A 74 12.72 -11.60 2.92
N ASN A 75 12.05 -10.52 3.30
CA ASN A 75 12.70 -9.38 3.96
C ASN A 75 12.16 -9.09 5.37
N TRP A 76 10.92 -9.46 5.67
CA TRP A 76 10.22 -9.03 6.88
C TRP A 76 9.52 -10.18 7.59
N SER A 77 9.57 -10.14 8.93
CA SER A 77 8.69 -10.96 9.77
C SER A 77 7.41 -10.17 10.01
N MET A 78 6.31 -10.61 9.41
CA MET A 78 5.02 -9.91 9.44
C MET A 78 3.89 -10.86 9.85
N GLY A 79 2.71 -10.28 10.14
CA GLY A 79 1.50 -11.08 10.34
C GLY A 79 1.14 -11.94 9.12
N LYS A 80 0.46 -13.05 9.35
CA LYS A 80 0.11 -14.02 8.28
C LYS A 80 -0.65 -13.39 7.14
N LYS A 81 -1.67 -12.56 7.44
CA LYS A 81 -2.50 -11.91 6.42
C LYS A 81 -1.68 -11.04 5.48
N ILE A 82 -0.90 -10.10 6.01
CA ILE A 82 -0.13 -9.18 5.19
C ILE A 82 0.97 -9.89 4.40
N THR A 83 1.53 -10.99 4.93
CA THR A 83 2.51 -11.81 4.21
C THR A 83 1.90 -12.44 2.96
N ILE A 84 0.68 -12.98 3.06
CA ILE A 84 -0.04 -13.53 1.91
C ILE A 84 -0.47 -12.42 0.94
N ASP A 85 -1.02 -11.31 1.44
CA ASP A 85 -1.41 -10.18 0.60
C ASP A 85 -0.20 -9.59 -0.17
N SER A 86 0.98 -9.62 0.44
CA SER A 86 2.23 -9.22 -0.20
C SER A 86 2.66 -10.21 -1.29
N SER A 87 2.56 -11.52 -1.02
CA SER A 87 2.94 -12.58 -1.96
C SER A 87 2.11 -12.60 -3.24
N THR A 88 0.85 -12.16 -3.14
CA THR A 88 -0.11 -12.08 -4.26
C THR A 88 -0.21 -10.68 -4.86
N LEU A 89 0.52 -9.70 -4.33
CA LEU A 89 0.42 -8.27 -4.64
C LEU A 89 -0.95 -7.63 -4.33
N VAL A 90 -1.83 -8.32 -3.62
CA VAL A 90 -3.11 -7.76 -3.16
C VAL A 90 -2.87 -6.55 -2.24
N ASN A 91 -1.89 -6.63 -1.34
CA ASN A 91 -1.51 -5.50 -0.50
C ASN A 91 -1.18 -4.26 -1.34
N LYS A 92 -0.40 -4.42 -2.41
CA LYS A 92 -0.04 -3.32 -3.30
C LYS A 92 -1.26 -2.76 -4.05
N GLY A 93 -2.19 -3.62 -4.44
CA GLY A 93 -3.46 -3.21 -5.03
C GLY A 93 -4.31 -2.36 -4.06
N LEU A 94 -4.39 -2.76 -2.77
CA LEU A 94 -5.07 -2.00 -1.74
C LEU A 94 -4.42 -0.62 -1.50
N GLU A 95 -3.09 -0.54 -1.51
CA GLU A 95 -2.37 0.72 -1.39
C GLU A 95 -2.65 1.67 -2.56
N VAL A 96 -2.71 1.16 -3.79
CA VAL A 96 -3.08 1.97 -4.97
C VAL A 96 -4.51 2.52 -4.85
N ILE A 97 -5.45 1.70 -4.38
CA ILE A 97 -6.84 2.13 -4.15
C ILE A 97 -6.88 3.21 -3.06
N GLU A 98 -6.17 3.00 -1.96
CA GLU A 98 -6.11 3.96 -0.87
C GLU A 98 -5.50 5.29 -1.31
N GLN A 99 -4.43 5.26 -2.10
CA GLN A 99 -3.82 6.47 -2.66
C GLN A 99 -4.77 7.24 -3.57
N ARG A 100 -5.55 6.53 -4.38
CA ARG A 100 -6.59 7.13 -5.23
C ARG A 100 -7.68 7.81 -4.41
N ASP A 101 -8.12 7.17 -3.32
CA ASP A 101 -9.20 7.69 -2.47
C ASP A 101 -8.77 8.91 -1.65
N ARG A 102 -7.47 9.06 -1.43
CA ARG A 102 -6.84 10.20 -0.73
C ARG A 102 -6.61 11.42 -1.64
N LYS A 103 -7.46 11.68 -2.60
CA LYS A 103 -7.34 12.82 -3.56
C LYS A 103 -7.08 14.19 -2.93
N SER A 104 -7.26 14.33 -1.63
CA SER A 104 -7.02 15.57 -0.87
C SER A 104 -5.59 15.71 -0.33
N VAL A 105 -4.76 14.67 -0.42
CA VAL A 105 -3.41 14.64 0.17
C VAL A 105 -2.31 14.70 -0.90
N VAL A 106 -2.65 14.56 -2.17
CA VAL A 106 -1.70 14.66 -3.31
C VAL A 106 -2.23 15.66 -4.32
#